data_842f5e17ac8d642d6a2454547cf2f3c9
#
_entry.id   842f5e17ac8d642d6a2454547cf2f3c9
#
_cell.length_a   1.000
_cell.length_b   1.000
_cell.length_c   1.000
_cell.angle_alpha   90.00
_cell.angle_beta   90.00
_cell.angle_gamma   90.00
#
_symmetry.space_group_name_H-M   'P 1'
#
loop_
_entity.id
_entity.type
_entity.pdbx_description
1 polymer ?
#
loop_
_entity_poly.entity_id
_entity_poly.type
_entity_poly.pdbx_seq_one_letter_code
_entity_poly.pdbx_strand_id
1 'polypeptide(L)'
;VDIFPVMQVKYNAKRGKRFKPTSETMARYNQRKRETRLEQLVLTNFSEDGLFFNPTWDSESLPEDEREAKRFVVNFLRRLKAYRKKNGLPELKYIYKIERGKRRGRLHSHMILNCCDMPLGMLDEIWAKGYCYSSRLQCDASGCPGLAKYFCKGKDKDPEEDEDLGNTVGYSWVASRNLEKPKRFSRDGRVSKRQAVEICTGEAAPKPTFERLYPGYELAEVRSMYNEINGGYYITARMRQIKRKGAQQCRNRKRS
;
A
#
# COMPACT_ATOMS: atom_id res chain seq x y z
N VAL A 1 10.94 -4.61 -8.83
CA VAL A 1 12.31 -5.19 -8.85
C VAL A 1 13.25 -4.15 -8.27
N ASP A 2 13.98 -4.52 -7.24
CA ASP A 2 15.02 -3.69 -6.66
C ASP A 2 16.38 -4.35 -6.92
N ILE A 3 17.29 -3.60 -7.53
CA ILE A 3 18.66 -4.01 -7.81
C ILE A 3 19.58 -3.15 -6.96
N PHE A 4 20.44 -3.78 -6.20
CA PHE A 4 21.38 -3.10 -5.33
C PHE A 4 22.69 -3.91 -5.26
N PRO A 5 23.84 -3.25 -4.99
CA PRO A 5 25.10 -3.95 -4.86
C PRO A 5 25.09 -4.88 -3.64
N VAL A 6 25.62 -6.08 -3.82
CA VAL A 6 25.82 -7.01 -2.70
C VAL A 6 26.97 -6.47 -1.84
N MET A 7 26.65 -6.01 -0.64
CA MET A 7 27.67 -5.57 0.33
C MET A 7 27.96 -6.72 1.29
N GLN A 8 29.17 -7.25 1.25
CA GLN A 8 29.65 -8.21 2.25
C GLN A 8 29.99 -7.50 3.57
N VAL A 9 28.97 -7.08 4.29
CA VAL A 9 29.16 -6.53 5.63
C VAL A 9 28.69 -7.56 6.63
N LYS A 10 29.61 -8.24 7.30
CA LYS A 10 29.32 -9.09 8.45
C LYS A 10 28.98 -8.19 9.64
N TYR A 11 27.72 -7.89 9.83
CA TYR A 11 27.24 -7.21 11.04
C TYR A 11 26.95 -8.24 12.15
N ASN A 12 27.89 -8.42 13.05
CA ASN A 12 27.71 -9.20 14.28
C ASN A 12 27.30 -8.35 15.49
N ALA A 13 26.97 -7.08 15.31
CA ALA A 13 26.61 -6.20 16.42
C ALA A 13 25.11 -6.33 16.77
N LYS A 14 24.81 -6.56 18.04
CA LYS A 14 23.44 -6.43 18.57
C LYS A 14 22.96 -5.01 18.33
N ARG A 15 21.73 -4.87 17.84
CA ARG A 15 21.11 -3.58 17.55
C ARG A 15 20.98 -2.77 18.84
N GLY A 16 21.81 -1.75 19.02
CA GLY A 16 21.74 -0.85 20.18
C GLY A 16 20.42 -0.06 20.26
N LYS A 17 20.09 0.41 21.47
CA LYS A 17 18.95 1.34 21.64
C LYS A 17 19.24 2.63 20.86
N ARG A 18 18.21 3.15 20.18
CA ARG A 18 18.33 4.36 19.37
C ARG A 18 18.12 5.58 20.25
N PHE A 19 19.14 6.42 20.37
CA PHE A 19 19.13 7.64 21.20
C PHE A 19 19.02 8.93 20.36
N LYS A 20 19.09 8.84 19.04
CA LYS A 20 19.06 10.01 18.15
C LYS A 20 17.81 10.00 17.29
N PRO A 21 17.19 11.15 16.98
CA PRO A 21 16.09 11.25 16.04
C PRO A 21 16.50 10.72 14.67
N THR A 22 15.54 10.31 13.87
CA THR A 22 15.78 9.82 12.51
C THR A 22 16.20 11.00 11.64
N SER A 23 17.36 10.90 10.94
CA SER A 23 17.72 11.92 9.96
C SER A 23 16.64 12.05 8.88
N GLU A 24 16.50 13.23 8.28
CA GLU A 24 15.52 13.50 7.23
C GLU A 24 15.61 12.51 6.07
N THR A 25 16.83 12.19 5.63
CA THR A 25 17.08 11.18 4.59
C THR A 25 16.53 9.81 4.97
N MET A 26 16.72 9.39 6.21
CA MET A 26 16.19 8.13 6.70
C MET A 26 14.67 8.17 6.89
N ALA A 27 14.10 9.30 7.28
CA ALA A 27 12.67 9.51 7.36
C ALA A 27 12.04 9.36 5.96
N ARG A 28 12.57 10.03 4.95
CA ARG A 28 12.14 9.91 3.55
C ARG A 28 12.28 8.47 3.02
N TYR A 29 13.37 7.78 3.34
CA TYR A 29 13.55 6.38 2.99
C TYR A 29 12.49 5.48 3.64
N ASN A 30 12.27 5.64 4.94
CA ASN A 30 11.27 4.87 5.68
C ASN A 30 9.86 5.14 5.15
N GLN A 31 9.54 6.38 4.79
CA GLN A 31 8.26 6.76 4.18
C GLN A 31 8.05 6.02 2.85
N ARG A 32 9.01 6.11 1.93
CA ARG A 32 8.93 5.38 0.64
C ARG A 32 8.76 3.88 0.84
N LYS A 33 9.46 3.31 1.82
CA LYS A 33 9.34 1.87 2.14
C LYS A 33 7.96 1.51 2.67
N ARG A 34 7.33 2.38 3.47
CA ARG A 34 5.94 2.21 3.94
C ARG A 34 4.95 2.28 2.76
N GLU A 35 5.10 3.27 1.89
CA GLU A 35 4.26 3.43 0.70
C GLU A 35 4.36 2.21 -0.22
N THR A 36 5.58 1.78 -0.54
CA THR A 36 5.81 0.59 -1.37
C THR A 36 5.20 -0.66 -0.75
N ARG A 37 5.34 -0.84 0.56
CA ARG A 37 4.75 -1.99 1.27
C ARG A 37 3.23 -1.99 1.18
N LEU A 38 2.60 -0.84 1.41
CA LEU A 38 1.16 -0.71 1.33
C LEU A 38 0.66 -0.97 -0.09
N GLU A 39 1.31 -0.36 -1.09
CA GLU A 39 0.98 -0.57 -2.50
C GLU A 39 1.05 -2.06 -2.89
N GLN A 40 2.13 -2.75 -2.50
CA GLN A 40 2.27 -4.18 -2.76
C GLN A 40 1.15 -5.00 -2.10
N LEU A 41 0.74 -4.67 -0.87
CA LEU A 41 -0.38 -5.32 -0.20
C LEU A 41 -1.70 -5.07 -0.91
N VAL A 42 -1.95 -3.83 -1.36
CA VAL A 42 -3.16 -3.47 -2.11
C VAL A 42 -3.22 -4.24 -3.42
N LEU A 43 -2.16 -4.22 -4.21
CA LEU A 43 -2.10 -4.91 -5.50
C LEU A 43 -2.23 -6.44 -5.36
N THR A 44 -1.73 -7.02 -4.27
CA THR A 44 -1.84 -8.46 -4.02
C THR A 44 -3.25 -8.89 -3.65
N ASN A 45 -4.00 -8.04 -2.92
CA ASN A 45 -5.24 -8.45 -2.27
C ASN A 45 -6.52 -7.83 -2.82
N PHE A 46 -6.43 -6.70 -3.54
CA PHE A 46 -7.61 -5.89 -3.90
C PHE A 46 -7.64 -5.47 -5.38
N SER A 47 -6.83 -6.08 -6.26
CA SER A 47 -6.63 -5.62 -7.64
C SER A 47 -7.89 -5.57 -8.50
N GLU A 48 -8.86 -6.47 -8.29
CA GLU A 48 -10.09 -6.55 -9.10
C GLU A 48 -11.35 -6.24 -8.28
N ASP A 49 -11.33 -6.57 -6.98
CA ASP A 49 -12.49 -6.46 -6.08
C ASP A 49 -12.33 -5.34 -5.05
N GLY A 50 -11.34 -4.48 -5.25
CA GLY A 50 -11.01 -3.41 -4.33
C GLY A 50 -11.99 -2.25 -4.41
N LEU A 51 -12.55 -1.88 -3.29
CA LEU A 51 -13.37 -0.71 -3.08
C LEU A 51 -12.66 0.26 -2.15
N PHE A 52 -12.51 1.51 -2.57
CA PHE A 52 -12.14 2.61 -1.69
C PHE A 52 -13.43 3.12 -1.03
N PHE A 53 -13.49 3.03 0.28
CA PHE A 53 -14.66 3.35 1.08
C PHE A 53 -14.32 4.38 2.15
N ASN A 54 -15.02 5.51 2.12
CA ASN A 54 -14.85 6.64 3.03
C ASN A 54 -16.13 6.90 3.79
N PRO A 55 -16.35 6.24 4.92
CA PRO A 55 -17.46 6.55 5.79
C PRO A 55 -17.19 7.84 6.56
N THR A 56 -18.21 8.68 6.65
CA THR A 56 -18.20 9.88 7.48
C THR A 56 -19.13 9.69 8.67
N TRP A 57 -18.96 10.51 9.71
CA TRP A 57 -19.89 10.58 10.83
C TRP A 57 -20.81 11.78 10.66
N ASP A 58 -22.10 11.61 10.91
CA ASP A 58 -23.06 12.72 11.08
C ASP A 58 -22.79 13.46 12.41
N SER A 59 -23.58 14.49 12.66
CA SER A 59 -23.40 15.33 13.85
C SER A 59 -23.69 14.58 15.16
N GLU A 60 -24.63 13.63 15.11
CA GLU A 60 -25.09 12.86 16.27
C GLU A 60 -24.14 11.69 16.60
N SER A 61 -23.45 11.19 15.59
CA SER A 61 -22.54 10.05 15.70
C SER A 61 -21.06 10.46 15.67
N LEU A 62 -20.74 11.76 15.76
CA LEU A 62 -19.37 12.24 15.69
C LEU A 62 -18.57 11.72 16.90
N PRO A 63 -17.47 10.96 16.67
CA PRO A 63 -16.68 10.44 17.78
C PRO A 63 -15.96 11.56 18.52
N GLU A 64 -15.94 11.48 19.84
CA GLU A 64 -15.27 12.44 20.71
C GLU A 64 -13.74 12.35 20.58
N ASP A 65 -13.22 11.12 20.43
CA ASP A 65 -11.80 10.86 20.35
C ASP A 65 -11.46 9.75 19.33
N GLU A 66 -10.18 9.52 19.14
CA GLU A 66 -9.67 8.48 18.22
C GLU A 66 -9.99 7.06 18.70
N ARG A 67 -10.12 6.85 20.00
CA ARG A 67 -10.46 5.54 20.59
C ARG A 67 -11.90 5.19 20.24
N GLU A 68 -12.79 6.15 20.33
CA GLU A 68 -14.18 5.98 19.96
C GLU A 68 -14.35 5.80 18.45
N ALA A 69 -13.69 6.61 17.63
CA ALA A 69 -13.65 6.43 16.19
C ALA A 69 -13.20 5.02 15.81
N LYS A 70 -12.15 4.51 16.44
CA LYS A 70 -11.66 3.14 16.25
C LYS A 70 -12.72 2.11 16.66
N ARG A 71 -13.42 2.33 17.76
CA ARG A 71 -14.53 1.44 18.21
C ARG A 71 -15.62 1.36 17.14
N PHE A 72 -16.02 2.49 16.55
CA PHE A 72 -17.03 2.52 15.49
C PHE A 72 -16.58 1.78 14.24
N VAL A 73 -15.35 2.00 13.80
CA VAL A 73 -14.75 1.29 12.66
C VAL A 73 -14.70 -0.23 12.91
N VAL A 74 -14.21 -0.66 14.08
CA VAL A 74 -14.13 -2.07 14.43
C VAL A 74 -15.52 -2.73 14.48
N ASN A 75 -16.52 -2.02 15.04
CA ASN A 75 -17.90 -2.51 15.08
C ASN A 75 -18.51 -2.62 13.68
N PHE A 76 -18.24 -1.67 12.79
CA PHE A 76 -18.64 -1.75 11.38
C PHE A 76 -18.02 -2.98 10.70
N LEU A 77 -16.71 -3.15 10.80
CA LEU A 77 -16.01 -4.30 10.21
C LEU A 77 -16.53 -5.64 10.75
N ARG A 78 -16.88 -5.71 12.03
CA ARG A 78 -17.48 -6.89 12.64
C ARG A 78 -18.86 -7.20 12.05
N ARG A 79 -19.73 -6.19 11.90
CA ARG A 79 -21.07 -6.33 11.27
C ARG A 79 -20.94 -6.73 9.80
N LEU A 80 -20.04 -6.08 9.07
CA LEU A 80 -19.76 -6.39 7.68
C LEU A 80 -19.27 -7.83 7.49
N LYS A 81 -18.37 -8.28 8.37
CA LYS A 81 -17.89 -9.68 8.38
C LYS A 81 -19.04 -10.67 8.63
N ALA A 82 -19.90 -10.37 9.58
CA ALA A 82 -21.07 -11.20 9.89
C ALA A 82 -22.07 -11.26 8.71
N TYR A 83 -22.34 -10.12 8.07
CA TYR A 83 -23.17 -10.05 6.88
C TYR A 83 -22.61 -10.90 5.73
N ARG A 84 -21.33 -10.76 5.42
CA ARG A 84 -20.67 -11.54 4.35
C ARG A 84 -20.72 -13.04 4.64
N LYS A 85 -20.46 -13.44 5.87
CA LYS A 85 -20.56 -14.86 6.28
C LYS A 85 -22.00 -15.39 6.11
N LYS A 86 -23.01 -14.63 6.54
CA LYS A 86 -24.45 -15.01 6.42
C LYS A 86 -24.86 -15.20 4.96
N ASN A 87 -24.31 -14.39 4.04
CA ASN A 87 -24.66 -14.42 2.63
C ASN A 87 -23.71 -15.27 1.76
N GLY A 88 -22.82 -16.06 2.36
CA GLY A 88 -21.90 -16.93 1.62
C GLY A 88 -20.85 -16.19 0.78
N LEU A 89 -20.61 -14.90 1.07
CA LEU A 89 -19.62 -14.09 0.36
C LEU A 89 -18.18 -14.40 0.85
N PRO A 90 -17.18 -14.14 0.01
CA PRO A 90 -15.77 -14.33 0.39
C PRO A 90 -15.42 -13.61 1.70
N GLU A 91 -14.43 -14.14 2.43
CA GLU A 91 -14.00 -13.55 3.69
C GLU A 91 -13.57 -12.09 3.51
N LEU A 92 -13.99 -11.22 4.44
CA LEU A 92 -13.67 -9.80 4.41
C LEU A 92 -12.17 -9.56 4.53
N LYS A 93 -11.59 -8.92 3.51
CA LYS A 93 -10.26 -8.35 3.52
C LYS A 93 -10.38 -6.83 3.63
N TYR A 94 -9.55 -6.20 4.47
CA TYR A 94 -9.58 -4.74 4.63
C TYR A 94 -8.23 -4.14 5.01
N ILE A 95 -8.08 -2.87 4.67
CA ILE A 95 -7.08 -1.95 5.21
C ILE A 95 -7.83 -0.68 5.59
N TYR A 96 -7.57 -0.12 6.77
CA TYR A 96 -8.17 1.16 7.15
C TYR A 96 -7.19 2.10 7.83
N LYS A 97 -7.50 3.39 7.78
CA LYS A 97 -6.83 4.49 8.46
C LYS A 97 -7.86 5.40 9.09
N ILE A 98 -7.54 5.93 10.27
CA ILE A 98 -8.29 7.01 10.90
C ILE A 98 -7.33 8.20 11.00
N GLU A 99 -7.79 9.38 10.59
CA GLU A 99 -7.00 10.60 10.64
C GLU A 99 -7.83 11.82 11.05
N ARG A 100 -7.18 12.83 11.58
CA ARG A 100 -7.80 14.14 11.83
C ARG A 100 -7.69 15.01 10.59
N GLY A 101 -8.80 15.60 10.20
CA GLY A 101 -8.84 16.55 9.08
C GLY A 101 -8.18 17.87 9.46
N LYS A 102 -7.41 18.44 8.51
CA LYS A 102 -6.61 19.66 8.74
C LYS A 102 -7.40 20.92 9.08
N ARG A 103 -8.63 21.08 8.55
CA ARG A 103 -9.38 22.33 8.68
C ARG A 103 -10.11 22.49 10.03
N ARG A 104 -10.72 21.40 10.53
CA ARG A 104 -11.60 21.44 11.70
C ARG A 104 -11.27 20.36 12.73
N GLY A 105 -10.13 19.67 12.60
CA GLY A 105 -9.75 18.58 13.49
C GLY A 105 -10.72 17.38 13.49
N ARG A 106 -11.73 17.36 12.60
CA ARG A 106 -12.73 16.30 12.53
C ARG A 106 -12.09 14.99 12.14
N LEU A 107 -12.44 13.93 12.83
CA LEU A 107 -11.97 12.59 12.52
C LEU A 107 -12.57 12.09 11.19
N HIS A 108 -11.76 11.41 10.39
CA HIS A 108 -12.13 10.76 9.14
C HIS A 108 -11.61 9.34 9.12
N SER A 109 -12.36 8.46 8.46
CA SER A 109 -11.96 7.08 8.25
C SER A 109 -11.86 6.80 6.75
N HIS A 110 -10.79 6.14 6.33
CA HIS A 110 -10.57 5.69 4.96
C HIS A 110 -10.31 4.21 4.99
N MET A 111 -10.99 3.47 4.11
CA MET A 111 -10.91 2.02 4.06
C MET A 111 -10.69 1.52 2.64
N ILE A 112 -10.01 0.39 2.53
CA ILE A 112 -9.94 -0.43 1.32
C ILE A 112 -10.57 -1.76 1.68
N LEU A 113 -11.59 -2.17 0.95
CA LEU A 113 -12.41 -3.36 1.21
C LEU A 113 -12.51 -4.21 -0.05
N ASN A 114 -12.61 -5.54 0.08
CA ASN A 114 -12.93 -6.45 -1.02
C ASN A 114 -14.46 -6.63 -1.17
N CYS A 115 -15.19 -5.53 -1.37
CA CYS A 115 -16.65 -5.51 -1.31
C CYS A 115 -17.32 -5.10 -2.63
N CYS A 116 -16.63 -5.23 -3.79
CA CYS A 116 -17.28 -4.98 -5.09
C CYS A 116 -18.38 -5.98 -5.45
N ASP A 117 -18.48 -7.08 -4.72
CA ASP A 117 -19.50 -8.12 -4.82
C ASP A 117 -20.78 -7.80 -4.02
N MET A 118 -20.86 -6.65 -3.36
CA MET A 118 -22.00 -6.20 -2.56
C MET A 118 -22.66 -4.98 -3.17
N PRO A 119 -23.98 -4.80 -2.99
CA PRO A 119 -24.64 -3.53 -3.27
C PRO A 119 -24.04 -2.40 -2.41
N LEU A 120 -23.74 -1.24 -3.01
CA LEU A 120 -23.14 -0.12 -2.28
C LEU A 120 -24.04 0.39 -1.14
N GLY A 121 -25.36 0.44 -1.36
CA GLY A 121 -26.34 0.82 -0.33
C GLY A 121 -26.28 -0.06 0.93
N MET A 122 -25.90 -1.32 0.80
CA MET A 122 -25.73 -2.22 1.95
C MET A 122 -24.56 -1.80 2.85
N LEU A 123 -23.50 -1.22 2.29
CA LEU A 123 -22.39 -0.69 3.09
C LEU A 123 -22.86 0.51 3.93
N ASP A 124 -23.71 1.37 3.36
CA ASP A 124 -24.27 2.52 4.04
C ASP A 124 -25.20 2.08 5.19
N GLU A 125 -26.06 1.09 4.95
CA GLU A 125 -26.93 0.50 5.97
C GLU A 125 -26.12 -0.12 7.13
N ILE A 126 -25.05 -0.84 6.81
CA ILE A 126 -24.18 -1.45 7.84
C ILE A 126 -23.39 -0.36 8.59
N TRP A 127 -23.00 0.72 7.93
CA TRP A 127 -22.29 1.83 8.58
C TRP A 127 -23.22 2.54 9.58
N ALA A 128 -24.37 3.01 9.13
CA ALA A 128 -25.45 3.61 9.91
C ALA A 128 -25.01 4.75 10.87
N LYS A 129 -24.04 5.56 10.48
CA LYS A 129 -23.47 6.65 11.30
C LYS A 129 -23.17 7.92 10.49
N GLY A 130 -23.74 8.05 9.31
CA GLY A 130 -23.54 9.17 8.41
C GLY A 130 -23.35 8.73 6.97
N TYR A 131 -22.85 9.62 6.14
CA TYR A 131 -22.68 9.39 4.71
C TYR A 131 -21.47 8.54 4.39
N CYS A 132 -21.58 7.74 3.33
CA CYS A 132 -20.47 6.97 2.82
C CYS A 132 -20.19 7.36 1.36
N TYR A 133 -18.92 7.51 1.05
CA TYR A 133 -18.45 7.62 -0.32
C TYR A 133 -17.71 6.36 -0.71
N SER A 134 -18.07 5.78 -1.85
CA SER A 134 -17.46 4.55 -2.35
C SER A 134 -17.02 4.72 -3.79
N SER A 135 -15.84 4.21 -4.12
CA SER A 135 -15.37 4.10 -5.50
C SER A 135 -14.55 2.83 -5.68
N ARG A 136 -14.58 2.26 -6.88
CA ARG A 136 -13.66 1.16 -7.20
C ARG A 136 -12.22 1.66 -7.15
N LEU A 137 -11.31 0.80 -6.69
CA LEU A 137 -9.90 1.13 -6.73
C LEU A 137 -9.45 1.36 -8.17
N GLN A 138 -8.89 2.54 -8.41
CA GLN A 138 -8.30 2.90 -9.69
C GLN A 138 -6.79 2.74 -9.58
N CYS A 139 -6.30 1.57 -9.98
CA CYS A 139 -4.89 1.33 -10.14
C CYS A 139 -4.54 1.46 -11.63
N ASP A 140 -3.58 2.31 -11.94
CA ASP A 140 -3.09 2.50 -13.31
C ASP A 140 -1.99 1.49 -13.68
N ALA A 141 -1.33 1.72 -14.82
CA ALA A 141 -0.21 0.90 -15.27
C ALA A 141 0.97 0.90 -14.29
N SER A 142 1.12 1.96 -13.50
CA SER A 142 2.18 2.13 -12.50
C SER A 142 1.79 1.57 -11.12
N GLY A 143 0.57 1.05 -10.96
CA GLY A 143 0.04 0.55 -9.68
C GLY A 143 -0.89 1.56 -9.00
N CYS A 144 -0.81 1.66 -7.68
CA CYS A 144 -1.64 2.57 -6.87
C CYS A 144 -0.77 3.53 -6.02
N PRO A 145 0.25 4.22 -6.59
CA PRO A 145 1.17 5.03 -5.79
C PRO A 145 0.49 6.22 -5.10
N GLY A 146 -0.52 6.82 -5.73
CA GLY A 146 -1.31 7.91 -5.16
C GLY A 146 -2.06 7.48 -3.89
N LEU A 147 -2.71 6.32 -3.94
CA LEU A 147 -3.41 5.73 -2.81
C LEU A 147 -2.45 5.40 -1.66
N ALA A 148 -1.30 4.79 -1.97
CA ALA A 148 -0.30 4.46 -0.98
C ALA A 148 0.26 5.71 -0.28
N LYS A 149 0.58 6.78 -1.04
CA LYS A 149 0.97 8.07 -0.48
C LYS A 149 -0.11 8.64 0.42
N TYR A 150 -1.37 8.61 -0.04
CA TYR A 150 -2.49 9.12 0.74
C TYR A 150 -2.63 8.40 2.09
N PHE A 151 -2.60 7.07 2.10
CA PHE A 151 -2.68 6.29 3.34
C PHE A 151 -1.47 6.45 4.26
N CYS A 152 -0.29 6.66 3.71
CA CYS A 152 0.95 6.82 4.48
C CYS A 152 1.25 8.27 4.89
N LYS A 153 0.46 9.24 4.40
CA LYS A 153 0.63 10.67 4.72
C LYS A 153 0.39 10.91 6.21
N GLY A 154 1.23 11.77 6.84
CA GLY A 154 0.96 12.29 8.18
C GLY A 154 1.86 11.76 9.29
N LYS A 155 2.93 10.98 9.01
CA LYS A 155 3.89 10.54 10.03
C LYS A 155 5.28 11.20 9.95
N ASP A 156 5.51 12.08 9.01
CA ASP A 156 6.81 12.72 8.80
C ASP A 156 6.77 14.24 9.05
N LYS A 157 5.85 14.72 9.87
CA LYS A 157 5.96 16.05 10.46
C LYS A 157 6.92 15.97 11.64
N ASP A 158 7.79 16.99 11.73
CA ASP A 158 8.70 17.14 12.85
C ASP A 158 7.98 16.99 14.19
N PRO A 159 8.59 16.26 15.15
CA PRO A 159 8.03 16.15 16.50
C PRO A 159 7.82 17.50 17.18
N GLU A 160 8.51 18.56 16.73
CA GLU A 160 8.43 19.91 17.28
C GLU A 160 7.22 20.72 16.76
N GLU A 161 6.61 20.32 15.62
CA GLU A 161 5.40 20.99 15.10
C GLU A 161 4.07 20.35 15.56
N ASP A 162 4.11 19.20 16.21
CA ASP A 162 2.94 18.42 16.61
C ASP A 162 2.88 18.13 18.13
N GLU A 163 3.20 19.11 18.97
CA GLU A 163 2.95 18.99 20.43
C GLU A 163 1.47 18.75 20.78
N ASP A 164 0.54 19.03 19.86
CA ASP A 164 -0.91 18.89 20.07
C ASP A 164 -1.56 17.70 19.34
N LEU A 165 -0.83 16.94 18.53
CA LEU A 165 -1.33 15.71 17.90
C LEU A 165 -0.81 14.50 18.68
N GLY A 166 -1.34 14.37 19.89
CA GLY A 166 -1.13 13.24 20.75
C GLY A 166 -1.16 11.92 19.98
N ASN A 167 -0.02 11.26 19.96
CA ASN A 167 0.17 9.84 19.70
C ASN A 167 -0.86 9.20 18.76
N THR A 168 -0.66 9.30 17.45
CA THR A 168 -1.12 8.23 16.57
C THR A 168 -0.39 6.97 17.03
N VAL A 169 -1.00 6.26 17.96
CA VAL A 169 -0.48 5.03 18.52
C VAL A 169 -0.31 4.04 17.39
N GLY A 170 0.91 3.86 16.97
CA GLY A 170 1.40 2.66 16.33
C GLY A 170 1.47 2.69 14.83
N TYR A 171 0.45 2.63 14.04
CA TYR A 171 0.55 2.33 12.60
C TYR A 171 -0.16 3.37 11.75
N SER A 172 0.44 3.74 10.59
CA SER A 172 -0.21 4.63 9.61
C SER A 172 -1.54 4.07 9.12
N TRP A 173 -1.72 2.76 9.18
CA TRP A 173 -2.90 2.01 8.74
C TRP A 173 -2.97 0.67 9.46
N VAL A 174 -4.15 0.08 9.51
CA VAL A 174 -4.44 -1.24 10.08
C VAL A 174 -4.96 -2.15 8.98
N ALA A 175 -4.49 -3.39 8.93
CA ALA A 175 -4.89 -4.38 7.95
C ALA A 175 -5.50 -5.62 8.59
N SER A 176 -6.41 -6.28 7.88
CA SER A 176 -6.92 -7.59 8.28
C SER A 176 -5.82 -8.64 8.26
N ARG A 177 -5.93 -9.65 9.15
CA ARG A 177 -4.89 -10.69 9.31
C ARG A 177 -4.85 -11.69 8.15
N ASN A 178 -5.91 -11.80 7.37
CA ASN A 178 -6.06 -12.71 6.24
C ASN A 178 -5.55 -12.14 4.91
N LEU A 179 -4.81 -11.03 4.93
CA LEU A 179 -4.15 -10.54 3.73
C LEU A 179 -2.98 -11.44 3.33
N GLU A 180 -2.93 -11.77 2.04
CA GLU A 180 -1.80 -12.44 1.44
C GLU A 180 -0.58 -11.51 1.42
N LYS A 181 0.56 -12.05 1.83
CA LYS A 181 1.81 -11.28 1.78
C LYS A 181 2.36 -11.26 0.35
N PRO A 182 2.84 -10.11 -0.14
CA PRO A 182 3.51 -10.04 -1.42
C PRO A 182 4.69 -11.02 -1.47
N LYS A 183 4.78 -11.81 -2.52
CA LYS A 183 5.90 -12.74 -2.73
C LYS A 183 7.18 -11.95 -2.98
N ARG A 184 8.23 -12.30 -2.29
CA ARG A 184 9.56 -11.73 -2.47
C ARG A 184 10.52 -12.80 -2.91
N PHE A 185 11.29 -12.49 -3.93
CA PHE A 185 12.35 -13.35 -4.43
C PHE A 185 13.66 -12.56 -4.43
N SER A 186 14.73 -13.17 -3.97
CA SER A 186 16.09 -12.65 -4.10
C SER A 186 16.86 -13.55 -5.05
N ARG A 187 17.57 -12.96 -5.99
CA ARG A 187 18.46 -13.68 -6.92
C ARG A 187 19.70 -12.83 -7.14
N ASP A 188 20.83 -13.33 -6.69
CA ASP A 188 22.11 -12.71 -6.92
C ASP A 188 22.57 -12.92 -8.36
N GLY A 189 23.29 -11.94 -8.92
CA GLY A 189 23.92 -12.03 -10.23
C GLY A 189 22.97 -11.96 -11.44
N ARG A 190 21.65 -11.71 -11.26
CA ARG A 190 20.74 -11.58 -12.40
C ARG A 190 20.99 -10.34 -13.25
N VAL A 191 21.49 -9.27 -12.61
CA VAL A 191 21.97 -8.06 -13.27
C VAL A 191 23.42 -7.88 -12.87
N SER A 192 24.31 -7.85 -13.86
CA SER A 192 25.72 -7.61 -13.60
C SER A 192 25.99 -6.16 -13.19
N LYS A 193 27.11 -5.90 -12.52
CA LYS A 193 27.53 -4.54 -12.17
C LYS A 193 27.60 -3.64 -13.42
N ARG A 194 28.14 -4.17 -14.53
CA ARG A 194 28.23 -3.46 -15.82
C ARG A 194 26.83 -3.06 -16.34
N GLN A 195 25.90 -4.00 -16.38
CA GLN A 195 24.51 -3.70 -16.79
C GLN A 195 23.84 -2.65 -15.88
N ALA A 196 24.09 -2.69 -14.57
CA ALA A 196 23.55 -1.67 -13.66
C ALA A 196 24.14 -0.28 -13.96
N VAL A 197 25.44 -0.19 -14.27
CA VAL A 197 26.08 1.04 -14.70
C VAL A 197 25.44 1.56 -16.00
N GLU A 198 25.40 0.73 -17.04
CA GLU A 198 24.86 1.08 -18.36
C GLU A 198 23.40 1.60 -18.28
N ILE A 199 22.57 1.02 -17.39
CA ILE A 199 21.21 1.51 -17.15
C ILE A 199 21.22 2.86 -16.44
N CYS A 200 22.08 3.05 -15.45
CA CYS A 200 22.13 4.27 -14.65
C CYS A 200 22.76 5.45 -15.40
N THR A 201 23.70 5.20 -16.31
CA THR A 201 24.34 6.21 -17.16
C THR A 201 23.53 6.53 -18.42
N GLY A 202 22.49 5.74 -18.72
CA GLY A 202 21.70 5.91 -19.93
C GLY A 202 22.28 5.25 -21.17
N GLU A 203 23.40 4.52 -21.07
CA GLU A 203 24.02 3.78 -22.17
C GLU A 203 23.16 2.59 -22.63
N ALA A 204 22.42 1.97 -21.70
CA ALA A 204 21.46 0.92 -22.02
C ALA A 204 20.02 1.38 -21.77
N ALA A 205 19.14 1.15 -22.74
CA ALA A 205 17.72 1.40 -22.58
C ALA A 205 17.12 0.46 -21.51
N PRO A 206 16.48 1.00 -20.44
CA PRO A 206 15.96 0.17 -19.36
C PRO A 206 14.87 -0.81 -19.83
N LYS A 207 13.95 -0.35 -20.69
CA LYS A 207 12.77 -1.13 -21.09
C LYS A 207 13.13 -2.48 -21.71
N PRO A 208 13.89 -2.57 -22.81
CA PRO A 208 14.23 -3.87 -23.42
C PRO A 208 15.07 -4.74 -22.48
N THR A 209 15.89 -4.14 -21.63
CA THR A 209 16.70 -4.88 -20.66
C THR A 209 15.82 -5.57 -19.62
N PHE A 210 14.87 -4.85 -19.01
CA PHE A 210 13.99 -5.41 -17.99
C PHE A 210 12.99 -6.41 -18.59
N GLU A 211 12.42 -6.13 -19.76
CA GLU A 211 11.45 -7.03 -20.40
C GLU A 211 12.10 -8.36 -20.83
N ARG A 212 13.37 -8.34 -21.22
CA ARG A 212 14.16 -9.56 -21.46
C ARG A 212 14.43 -10.35 -20.17
N LEU A 213 14.77 -9.65 -19.08
CA LEU A 213 15.05 -10.28 -17.79
C LEU A 213 13.80 -10.86 -17.11
N TYR A 214 12.63 -10.30 -17.41
CA TYR A 214 11.35 -10.67 -16.82
C TYR A 214 10.29 -10.91 -17.91
N PRO A 215 10.37 -12.04 -18.67
CA PRO A 215 9.41 -12.35 -19.72
C PRO A 215 7.97 -12.38 -19.19
N GLY A 216 7.03 -11.80 -19.93
CA GLY A 216 5.62 -11.69 -19.53
C GLY A 216 5.31 -10.46 -18.66
N TYR A 217 6.31 -9.59 -18.45
CA TYR A 217 6.13 -8.30 -17.80
C TYR A 217 6.62 -7.18 -18.71
N GLU A 218 5.96 -6.03 -18.64
CA GLU A 218 6.41 -4.79 -19.28
C GLU A 218 6.91 -3.79 -18.23
N LEU A 219 7.89 -2.98 -18.59
CA LEU A 219 8.42 -1.95 -17.72
C LEU A 219 7.46 -0.75 -17.69
N ALA A 220 6.93 -0.41 -16.50
CA ALA A 220 6.10 0.76 -16.28
C ALA A 220 6.91 1.99 -15.85
N GLU A 221 7.87 1.79 -14.96
CA GLU A 221 8.70 2.88 -14.43
C GLU A 221 10.06 2.33 -14.02
N VAL A 222 11.10 3.14 -14.22
CA VAL A 222 12.43 2.86 -13.68
C VAL A 222 12.98 4.10 -12.99
N ARG A 223 13.63 3.90 -11.86
CA ARG A 223 14.39 4.91 -11.13
C ARG A 223 15.76 4.35 -10.85
N SER A 224 16.79 5.13 -11.14
CA SER A 224 18.17 4.78 -10.84
C SER A 224 18.79 5.84 -9.95
N MET A 225 19.74 5.43 -9.14
CA MET A 225 20.48 6.29 -8.22
C MET A 225 21.89 5.76 -8.04
N TYR A 226 22.88 6.65 -8.10
CA TYR A 226 24.23 6.37 -7.66
C TYR A 226 24.39 6.83 -6.20
N ASN A 227 24.96 5.99 -5.37
CA ASN A 227 25.25 6.31 -3.98
C ASN A 227 26.76 6.54 -3.82
N GLU A 228 27.14 7.79 -3.64
CA GLU A 228 28.55 8.21 -3.51
C GLU A 228 29.24 7.61 -2.29
N ILE A 229 28.51 7.34 -1.20
CA ILE A 229 29.08 6.82 0.05
C ILE A 229 29.64 5.40 -0.13
N ASN A 230 28.96 4.56 -0.92
CA ASN A 230 29.37 3.16 -1.13
C ASN A 230 29.74 2.83 -2.57
N GLY A 231 29.75 3.84 -3.46
CA GLY A 231 30.10 3.69 -4.87
C GLY A 231 29.16 2.75 -5.64
N GLY A 232 27.91 2.60 -5.15
CA GLY A 232 26.96 1.62 -5.67
C GLY A 232 25.85 2.22 -6.49
N TYR A 233 25.42 1.49 -7.52
CA TYR A 233 24.25 1.82 -8.31
C TYR A 233 23.03 1.08 -7.77
N TYR A 234 21.93 1.81 -7.61
CA TYR A 234 20.65 1.30 -7.12
C TYR A 234 19.59 1.55 -8.19
N ILE A 235 18.85 0.52 -8.56
CA ILE A 235 17.79 0.62 -9.55
C ILE A 235 16.52 0.04 -8.97
N THR A 236 15.42 0.79 -9.06
CA THR A 236 14.08 0.30 -8.76
C THR A 236 13.26 0.32 -10.03
N ALA A 237 12.82 -0.83 -10.49
CA ALA A 237 11.96 -0.99 -11.66
C ALA A 237 10.58 -1.49 -11.24
N ARG A 238 9.53 -0.81 -11.72
CA ARG A 238 8.14 -1.27 -11.61
C ARG A 238 7.79 -2.02 -12.89
N MET A 239 7.39 -3.26 -12.73
CA MET A 239 7.01 -4.14 -13.83
C MET A 239 5.52 -4.48 -13.71
N ARG A 240 4.80 -4.43 -14.84
CA ARG A 240 3.40 -4.85 -14.94
C ARG A 240 3.32 -6.18 -15.69
N GLN A 241 2.55 -7.12 -15.16
CA GLN A 241 2.28 -8.35 -15.87
C GLN A 241 1.43 -8.08 -17.13
N ILE A 242 1.87 -8.60 -18.26
CA ILE A 242 1.12 -8.51 -19.51
C ILE A 242 -0.08 -9.47 -19.40
N LYS A 243 -1.30 -8.92 -19.32
CA LYS A 243 -2.53 -9.73 -19.37
C LYS A 243 -2.63 -10.36 -20.75
N ARG A 244 -2.52 -11.68 -20.85
CA ARG A 244 -2.80 -12.40 -22.10
C ARG A 244 -4.27 -12.19 -22.43
N LYS A 245 -4.57 -11.53 -23.55
CA LYS A 245 -5.94 -11.44 -24.10
C LYS A 245 -6.35 -12.88 -24.44
N GLY A 246 -7.17 -13.52 -23.60
CA GLY A 246 -7.65 -14.88 -23.89
C GLY A 246 -8.16 -15.69 -22.69
N ALA A 247 -7.80 -15.33 -21.48
CA ALA A 247 -8.23 -16.12 -20.30
C ALA A 247 -9.69 -15.84 -19.85
N GLN A 248 -10.33 -14.84 -20.41
CA GLN A 248 -11.68 -14.41 -19.97
C GLN A 248 -12.83 -15.09 -20.72
N GLN A 249 -12.57 -15.73 -21.88
CA GLN A 249 -13.64 -16.39 -22.65
C GLN A 249 -13.97 -17.83 -22.20
N CYS A 250 -13.13 -18.48 -21.42
CA CYS A 250 -13.38 -19.87 -20.99
C CYS A 250 -14.23 -20.00 -19.71
N ARG A 251 -14.46 -18.92 -18.94
CA ARG A 251 -15.28 -19.00 -17.72
C ARG A 251 -16.78 -18.90 -17.99
N ASN A 252 -17.20 -18.32 -19.11
CA ASN A 252 -18.63 -18.16 -19.44
C ASN A 252 -19.22 -19.33 -20.25
N ARG A 253 -18.41 -20.32 -20.71
CA ARG A 253 -18.92 -21.49 -21.45
C ARG A 253 -19.25 -22.72 -20.57
N LYS A 254 -19.07 -22.65 -19.26
CA LYS A 254 -19.43 -23.74 -18.32
C LYS A 254 -20.67 -23.43 -17.46
N ARG A 255 -21.48 -22.46 -17.86
CA ARG A 255 -22.77 -22.14 -17.20
C ARG A 255 -23.86 -21.93 -18.26
N SER A 256 -24.02 -22.88 -19.16
CA SER A 256 -25.24 -23.10 -19.96
C SER A 256 -25.53 -24.59 -19.99
#